data_e6624434472e781a5ea45cc83b8c5987
#
_entry.id   e6624434472e781a5ea45cc83b8c5987
#
_cell.length_a   1.000
_cell.length_b   1.000
_cell.length_c   1.000
_cell.angle_alpha   90.00
_cell.angle_beta   90.00
_cell.angle_gamma   90.00
#
_symmetry.space_group_name_H-M   'P 1'
#
loop_
_entity.id
_entity.type
_entity.pdbx_description
1 polymer ?
#
loop_
_entity_poly.entity_id
_entity_poly.type
_entity_poly.pdbx_seq_one_letter_code
_entity_poly.pdbx_strand_id
1 'polypeptide(L)'
;MKKFIITAGGTSERIDNVRKITNSSSGKLGCVIANTILENISDSIIYYICSKNSIKPCDSRVKIIEIDGVVDLKNKVESLLKSDNIDFFVHSMAVSDYMTDYVTTINNIINCLKNGKSFNEVEKISDSKISSNEDNLVVVLKQTPKVISIIKDISPKTFLVGFKLLDGVCDEKLIYVGKNLMEKNQCDMVVANDLSNIRLGKHKAFLLDKDNMIEKASCKEDIAKKLVRRFKNG
;
A
#
# COMPACT_ATOMS: atom_id res chain seq x y z
N MET A 1 -3.59 4.57 26.29
CA MET A 1 -2.67 3.90 25.35
C MET A 1 -3.18 4.10 23.93
N LYS A 2 -2.41 4.81 23.09
CA LYS A 2 -2.76 5.07 21.67
C LYS A 2 -2.40 3.86 20.79
N LYS A 3 -3.31 3.43 19.92
CA LYS A 3 -3.14 2.27 19.05
C LYS A 3 -3.02 2.69 17.58
N PHE A 4 -1.96 2.24 16.96
CA PHE A 4 -1.61 2.56 15.58
C PHE A 4 -1.65 1.31 14.71
N ILE A 5 -2.17 1.43 13.49
CA ILE A 5 -1.85 0.51 12.38
C ILE A 5 -0.94 1.25 11.41
N ILE A 6 0.16 0.64 11.05
CA ILE A 6 1.07 1.15 9.99
C ILE A 6 1.24 0.06 8.96
N THR A 7 0.92 0.35 7.69
CA THR A 7 1.21 -0.57 6.59
C THR A 7 2.46 -0.10 5.87
N ALA A 8 3.41 -1.01 5.57
CA ALA A 8 4.71 -0.67 4.98
C ALA A 8 5.24 -1.73 4.01
N GLY A 9 6.10 -1.32 3.08
CA GLY A 9 6.62 -2.18 2.03
C GLY A 9 5.73 -2.20 0.80
N GLY A 10 5.83 -3.26 -0.01
CA GLY A 10 5.02 -3.45 -1.20
C GLY A 10 4.33 -4.81 -1.20
N THR A 11 3.11 -4.89 -1.73
CA THR A 11 2.43 -6.17 -1.94
C THR A 11 3.04 -6.95 -3.08
N SER A 12 2.93 -8.27 -3.03
CA SER A 12 3.41 -9.20 -4.05
C SER A 12 2.28 -10.12 -4.47
N GLU A 13 1.96 -10.11 -5.76
CA GLU A 13 0.89 -10.93 -6.30
C GLU A 13 1.48 -12.13 -7.03
N ARG A 14 1.05 -13.34 -6.69
CA ARG A 14 1.60 -14.57 -7.26
C ARG A 14 1.19 -14.74 -8.71
N ILE A 15 2.15 -15.13 -9.56
CA ILE A 15 1.89 -15.67 -10.90
C ILE A 15 1.73 -17.19 -10.78
N ASP A 16 2.66 -17.83 -10.05
CA ASP A 16 2.65 -19.25 -9.68
C ASP A 16 3.29 -19.41 -8.28
N ASN A 17 3.63 -20.63 -7.86
CA ASN A 17 4.25 -20.86 -6.56
C ASN A 17 5.71 -20.37 -6.46
N VAL A 18 6.31 -19.96 -7.58
CA VAL A 18 7.71 -19.53 -7.64
C VAL A 18 7.85 -18.05 -8.00
N ARG A 19 6.97 -17.53 -8.90
CA ARG A 19 7.08 -16.19 -9.47
C ARG A 19 6.00 -15.26 -8.91
N LYS A 20 6.37 -13.98 -8.72
CA LYS A 20 5.48 -12.94 -8.23
C LYS A 20 5.68 -11.62 -8.99
N ILE A 21 4.62 -10.84 -9.09
CA ILE A 21 4.68 -9.42 -9.48
C ILE A 21 4.66 -8.62 -8.18
N THR A 22 5.68 -7.77 -7.97
CA THR A 22 5.88 -7.07 -6.70
C THR A 22 5.99 -5.58 -6.91
N ASN A 23 5.28 -4.81 -6.09
CA ASN A 23 5.48 -3.38 -5.99
C ASN A 23 6.78 -3.10 -5.22
N SER A 24 7.72 -2.40 -5.87
CA SER A 24 9.02 -2.11 -5.29
C SER A 24 8.92 -1.04 -4.19
N SER A 25 8.97 -1.47 -2.93
CA SER A 25 9.02 -0.59 -1.76
C SER A 25 9.74 -1.28 -0.61
N SER A 26 10.75 -0.62 -0.05
CA SER A 26 11.53 -1.16 1.08
C SER A 26 10.84 -1.05 2.44
N GLY A 27 9.72 -0.32 2.54
CA GLY A 27 9.06 -0.04 3.82
C GLY A 27 9.78 0.98 4.71
N LYS A 28 10.90 1.58 4.25
CA LYS A 28 11.73 2.47 5.08
C LYS A 28 10.94 3.65 5.66
N LEU A 29 10.03 4.26 4.90
CA LEU A 29 9.23 5.39 5.39
C LEU A 29 8.31 4.97 6.54
N GLY A 30 7.58 3.85 6.39
CA GLY A 30 6.73 3.31 7.45
C GLY A 30 7.53 2.97 8.73
N CYS A 31 8.75 2.43 8.57
CA CYS A 31 9.64 2.15 9.70
C CYS A 31 10.10 3.44 10.40
N VAL A 32 10.47 4.49 9.65
CA VAL A 32 10.84 5.81 10.21
C VAL A 32 9.64 6.42 10.97
N ILE A 33 8.43 6.34 10.41
CA ILE A 33 7.21 6.82 11.09
C ILE A 33 6.98 6.05 12.40
N ALA A 34 7.08 4.70 12.36
CA ALA A 34 6.91 3.86 13.54
C ALA A 34 7.91 4.23 14.65
N ASN A 35 9.20 4.32 14.33
CA ASN A 35 10.24 4.70 15.29
C ASN A 35 9.99 6.10 15.88
N THR A 36 9.60 7.07 15.05
CA THR A 36 9.31 8.43 15.51
C THR A 36 8.08 8.47 16.44
N ILE A 37 7.05 7.63 16.20
CA ILE A 37 5.92 7.46 17.13
C ILE A 37 6.42 6.90 18.47
N LEU A 38 7.21 5.84 18.45
CA LEU A 38 7.72 5.17 19.65
C LEU A 38 8.60 6.07 20.51
N GLU A 39 9.41 6.93 19.89
CA GLU A 39 10.24 7.93 20.57
C GLU A 39 9.43 9.05 21.21
N ASN A 40 8.28 9.40 20.65
CA ASN A 40 7.54 10.60 21.01
C ASN A 40 6.21 10.35 21.73
N ILE A 41 5.67 9.11 21.69
CA ILE A 41 4.42 8.70 22.32
C ILE A 41 4.70 7.45 23.13
N SER A 42 5.04 7.63 24.41
CA SER A 42 5.45 6.53 25.31
C SER A 42 4.36 5.48 25.49
N ASP A 43 3.10 5.91 25.64
CA ASP A 43 1.93 5.04 25.82
C ASP A 43 1.29 4.70 24.46
N SER A 44 2.02 3.92 23.65
CA SER A 44 1.60 3.53 22.31
C SER A 44 1.86 2.05 22.01
N ILE A 45 0.98 1.45 21.19
CA ILE A 45 1.15 0.14 20.55
C ILE A 45 1.02 0.31 19.05
N ILE A 46 1.88 -0.37 18.27
CA ILE A 46 1.87 -0.33 16.80
C ILE A 46 1.64 -1.74 16.25
N TYR A 47 0.55 -1.93 15.51
CA TYR A 47 0.34 -3.07 14.61
C TYR A 47 1.01 -2.73 13.27
N TYR A 48 2.17 -3.31 13.03
CA TYR A 48 2.98 -3.04 11.84
C TYR A 48 2.76 -4.11 10.78
N ILE A 49 1.88 -3.83 9.81
CA ILE A 49 1.54 -4.75 8.72
C ILE A 49 2.52 -4.51 7.58
N CYS A 50 3.28 -5.54 7.20
CA CYS A 50 4.33 -5.35 6.20
C CYS A 50 4.58 -6.60 5.36
N SER A 51 5.20 -6.42 4.19
CA SER A 51 5.74 -7.54 3.42
C SER A 51 6.98 -8.13 4.12
N LYS A 52 7.24 -9.41 3.88
CA LYS A 52 8.31 -10.18 4.53
C LYS A 52 9.67 -9.47 4.49
N ASN A 53 10.01 -8.89 3.35
CA ASN A 53 11.31 -8.25 3.10
C ASN A 53 11.35 -6.76 3.45
N SER A 54 10.30 -6.22 4.06
CA SER A 54 10.27 -4.82 4.48
C SER A 54 11.18 -4.57 5.67
N ILE A 55 11.73 -3.35 5.74
CA ILE A 55 12.41 -2.86 6.92
C ILE A 55 11.39 -2.74 8.06
N LYS A 56 11.72 -3.32 9.21
CA LYS A 56 10.84 -3.42 10.38
C LYS A 56 11.42 -2.62 11.55
N PRO A 57 10.58 -1.94 12.34
CA PRO A 57 11.01 -1.36 13.59
C PRO A 57 11.34 -2.46 14.61
N CYS A 58 12.28 -2.16 15.53
CA CYS A 58 12.70 -3.09 16.59
C CYS A 58 12.37 -2.48 17.96
N ASP A 59 11.16 -2.74 18.47
CA ASP A 59 10.68 -2.29 19.78
C ASP A 59 9.59 -3.24 20.28
N SER A 60 9.54 -3.51 21.57
CA SER A 60 8.56 -4.44 22.18
C SER A 60 7.10 -4.02 22.04
N ARG A 61 6.85 -2.73 21.82
CA ARG A 61 5.51 -2.16 21.57
C ARG A 61 5.03 -2.38 20.13
N VAL A 62 5.84 -3.00 19.27
CA VAL A 62 5.48 -3.26 17.87
C VAL A 62 5.08 -4.71 17.67
N LYS A 63 3.87 -4.93 17.17
CA LYS A 63 3.38 -6.24 16.73
C LYS A 63 3.53 -6.34 15.21
N ILE A 64 4.53 -7.09 14.76
CA ILE A 64 4.77 -7.32 13.33
C ILE A 64 3.75 -8.32 12.79
N ILE A 65 3.09 -7.94 11.68
CA ILE A 65 2.11 -8.76 10.95
C ILE A 65 2.57 -8.83 9.50
N GLU A 66 3.11 -9.96 9.09
CA GLU A 66 3.55 -10.15 7.71
C GLU A 66 2.37 -10.50 6.81
N ILE A 67 2.39 -9.97 5.58
CA ILE A 67 1.42 -10.23 4.52
C ILE A 67 2.11 -10.67 3.23
N ASP A 68 1.38 -11.40 2.41
CA ASP A 68 1.86 -11.83 1.08
C ASP A 68 1.33 -10.92 -0.04
N GLY A 69 0.02 -10.82 -0.23
CA GLY A 69 -0.61 -10.02 -1.28
C GLY A 69 -1.72 -9.10 -0.78
N VAL A 70 -2.44 -8.47 -1.71
CA VAL A 70 -3.49 -7.47 -1.39
C VAL A 70 -4.67 -8.09 -0.63
N VAL A 71 -5.05 -9.31 -0.97
CA VAL A 71 -6.18 -9.99 -0.29
C VAL A 71 -5.85 -10.29 1.16
N ASP A 72 -4.62 -10.77 1.43
CA ASP A 72 -4.16 -11.02 2.80
C ASP A 72 -4.05 -9.71 3.60
N LEU A 73 -3.50 -8.65 2.97
CA LEU A 73 -3.49 -7.30 3.56
C LEU A 73 -4.91 -6.85 3.96
N LYS A 74 -5.88 -6.97 3.05
CA LYS A 74 -7.26 -6.59 3.30
C LYS A 74 -7.83 -7.35 4.50
N ASN A 75 -7.68 -8.67 4.54
CA ASN A 75 -8.19 -9.52 5.61
C ASN A 75 -7.57 -9.18 6.99
N LYS A 76 -6.25 -8.91 7.04
CA LYS A 76 -5.58 -8.50 8.28
C LYS A 76 -6.05 -7.13 8.76
N VAL A 77 -6.19 -6.17 7.84
CA VAL A 77 -6.72 -4.83 8.15
C VAL A 77 -8.15 -4.92 8.69
N GLU A 78 -9.04 -5.66 8.01
CA GLU A 78 -10.43 -5.84 8.45
C GLU A 78 -10.50 -6.50 9.84
N SER A 79 -9.71 -7.56 10.06
CA SER A 79 -9.67 -8.27 11.34
C SER A 79 -9.26 -7.34 12.48
N LEU A 80 -8.20 -6.55 12.30
CA LEU A 80 -7.72 -5.63 13.33
C LEU A 80 -8.72 -4.51 13.62
N LEU A 81 -9.29 -3.90 12.58
CA LEU A 81 -10.26 -2.81 12.76
C LEU A 81 -11.57 -3.27 13.41
N LYS A 82 -11.94 -4.55 13.24
CA LYS A 82 -13.13 -5.14 13.88
C LYS A 82 -12.86 -5.62 15.31
N SER A 83 -11.62 -6.03 15.62
CA SER A 83 -11.27 -6.61 16.92
C SER A 83 -10.75 -5.60 17.94
N ASP A 84 -10.32 -4.42 17.50
CA ASP A 84 -9.68 -3.42 18.36
C ASP A 84 -10.05 -1.98 17.95
N ASN A 85 -10.07 -1.07 18.93
CA ASN A 85 -10.23 0.36 18.67
C ASN A 85 -8.90 0.95 18.24
N ILE A 86 -8.78 1.31 16.98
CA ILE A 86 -7.57 1.88 16.38
C ILE A 86 -7.72 3.40 16.32
N ASP A 87 -6.80 4.11 16.97
CA ASP A 87 -6.81 5.58 16.98
C ASP A 87 -6.28 6.14 15.66
N PHE A 88 -5.19 5.56 15.12
CA PHE A 88 -4.49 6.07 13.94
C PHE A 88 -4.14 4.96 12.95
N PHE A 89 -4.40 5.21 11.68
CA PHE A 89 -4.03 4.32 10.58
C PHE A 89 -3.14 5.05 9.58
N VAL A 90 -1.89 4.62 9.43
CA VAL A 90 -0.92 5.15 8.46
C VAL A 90 -0.78 4.16 7.31
N HIS A 91 -1.40 4.44 6.16
CA HIS A 91 -1.43 3.54 5.01
C HIS A 91 -0.31 3.86 4.02
N SER A 92 0.96 3.56 4.40
CA SER A 92 2.15 3.90 3.60
C SER A 92 2.67 2.78 2.69
N MET A 93 1.99 1.64 2.63
CA MET A 93 2.34 0.51 1.77
C MET A 93 2.08 0.81 0.28
N ALA A 94 2.97 0.36 -0.59
CA ALA A 94 2.75 0.34 -2.03
C ALA A 94 1.87 -0.87 -2.39
N VAL A 95 0.56 -0.67 -2.40
CA VAL A 95 -0.43 -1.72 -2.69
C VAL A 95 -0.62 -1.84 -4.20
N SER A 96 -0.59 -3.06 -4.72
CA SER A 96 -0.83 -3.32 -6.14
C SER A 96 -2.27 -3.04 -6.52
N ASP A 97 -2.48 -2.35 -7.65
CA ASP A 97 -3.80 -2.11 -8.24
C ASP A 97 -4.31 -3.33 -9.03
N TYR A 98 -3.41 -4.28 -9.33
CA TYR A 98 -3.71 -5.47 -10.10
C TYR A 98 -3.12 -6.72 -9.44
N MET A 99 -3.81 -7.85 -9.60
CA MET A 99 -3.37 -9.18 -9.22
C MET A 99 -3.55 -10.15 -10.39
N THR A 100 -2.83 -11.27 -10.39
CA THR A 100 -3.00 -12.31 -11.40
C THR A 100 -4.41 -12.88 -11.33
N ASP A 101 -5.10 -12.90 -12.47
CA ASP A 101 -6.36 -13.63 -12.63
C ASP A 101 -6.08 -15.05 -13.09
N TYR A 102 -5.38 -15.19 -14.21
CA TYR A 102 -4.88 -16.47 -14.72
C TYR A 102 -3.67 -16.27 -15.63
N VAL A 103 -3.00 -17.38 -15.95
CA VAL A 103 -1.90 -17.43 -16.91
C VAL A 103 -2.29 -18.32 -18.07
N THR A 104 -1.84 -17.94 -19.27
CA THR A 104 -2.05 -18.70 -20.51
C THR A 104 -0.87 -18.49 -21.47
N THR A 105 -0.94 -19.00 -22.69
CA THR A 105 0.02 -18.70 -23.76
C THR A 105 -0.65 -17.92 -24.89
N ILE A 106 0.16 -17.22 -25.70
CA ILE A 106 -0.33 -16.57 -26.93
C ILE A 106 -0.99 -17.59 -27.85
N ASN A 107 -0.43 -18.81 -27.95
CA ASN A 107 -0.99 -19.87 -28.79
C ASN A 107 -2.39 -20.30 -28.34
N ASN A 108 -2.64 -20.42 -27.04
CA ASN A 108 -3.96 -20.74 -26.52
C ASN A 108 -4.99 -19.64 -26.85
N ILE A 109 -4.56 -18.37 -26.78
CA ILE A 109 -5.41 -17.23 -27.16
C ILE A 109 -5.74 -17.30 -28.66
N ILE A 110 -4.74 -17.48 -29.52
CA ILE A 110 -4.93 -17.56 -30.96
C ILE A 110 -5.85 -18.74 -31.32
N ASN A 111 -5.64 -19.90 -30.73
CA ASN A 111 -6.46 -21.10 -30.99
C ASN A 111 -7.91 -20.90 -30.53
N CYS A 112 -8.11 -20.28 -29.37
CA CYS A 112 -9.44 -19.93 -28.86
C CYS A 112 -10.20 -19.06 -29.88
N LEU A 113 -9.57 -17.96 -30.34
CA LEU A 113 -10.17 -17.03 -31.30
C LEU A 113 -10.44 -17.66 -32.67
N LYS A 114 -9.49 -18.48 -33.20
CA LYS A 114 -9.66 -19.20 -34.47
C LYS A 114 -10.84 -20.17 -34.44
N ASN A 115 -11.16 -20.72 -33.26
CA ASN A 115 -12.30 -21.63 -33.08
C ASN A 115 -13.61 -20.87 -32.75
N GLY A 116 -13.66 -19.55 -32.93
CA GLY A 116 -14.84 -18.73 -32.68
C GLY A 116 -15.26 -18.63 -31.21
N LYS A 117 -14.38 -18.98 -30.27
CA LYS A 117 -14.64 -18.91 -28.84
C LYS A 117 -14.36 -17.51 -28.28
N SER A 118 -15.00 -17.19 -27.16
CA SER A 118 -14.78 -15.94 -26.44
C SER A 118 -13.47 -15.97 -25.63
N PHE A 119 -12.93 -14.80 -25.28
CA PHE A 119 -11.71 -14.68 -24.48
C PHE A 119 -11.83 -15.36 -23.10
N ASN A 120 -13.04 -15.48 -22.56
CA ASN A 120 -13.30 -16.16 -21.28
C ASN A 120 -13.12 -17.68 -21.34
N GLU A 121 -13.10 -18.26 -22.56
CA GLU A 121 -12.94 -19.70 -22.81
C GLU A 121 -11.50 -20.09 -23.19
N VAL A 122 -10.55 -19.15 -23.04
CA VAL A 122 -9.13 -19.42 -23.26
C VAL A 122 -8.63 -20.45 -22.25
N GLU A 123 -7.90 -21.45 -22.74
CA GLU A 123 -7.27 -22.45 -21.90
C GLU A 123 -6.26 -21.82 -20.94
N LYS A 124 -6.44 -22.07 -19.64
CA LYS A 124 -5.63 -21.52 -18.55
C LYS A 124 -4.58 -22.53 -18.14
N ILE A 125 -3.38 -22.04 -17.85
CA ILE A 125 -2.33 -22.85 -17.23
C ILE A 125 -2.59 -22.87 -15.73
N SER A 126 -2.82 -24.06 -15.17
CA SER A 126 -3.13 -24.26 -13.73
C SER A 126 -2.02 -24.92 -12.96
N ASP A 127 -0.84 -25.07 -13.53
CA ASP A 127 0.30 -25.72 -12.90
C ASP A 127 0.79 -24.92 -11.69
N SER A 128 1.14 -25.63 -10.61
CA SER A 128 1.71 -25.03 -9.41
C SER A 128 3.05 -24.32 -9.68
N LYS A 129 3.76 -24.75 -10.72
CA LYS A 129 4.96 -24.14 -11.29
C LYS A 129 4.86 -24.22 -12.80
N ILE A 130 4.73 -23.09 -13.46
CA ILE A 130 4.66 -23.00 -14.92
C ILE A 130 5.98 -23.47 -15.52
N SER A 131 5.90 -24.35 -16.54
CA SER A 131 7.07 -24.87 -17.24
C SER A 131 7.91 -23.74 -17.86
N SER A 132 9.24 -23.91 -17.83
CA SER A 132 10.17 -23.02 -18.56
C SER A 132 10.17 -23.25 -20.06
N ASN A 133 9.53 -24.33 -20.55
CA ASN A 133 9.41 -24.65 -21.95
C ASN A 133 8.20 -23.99 -22.63
N GLU A 134 7.36 -23.29 -21.86
CA GLU A 134 6.25 -22.55 -22.42
C GLU A 134 6.73 -21.28 -23.12
N ASP A 135 6.41 -21.17 -24.40
CA ASP A 135 6.71 -19.99 -25.19
C ASP A 135 5.63 -18.90 -25.00
N ASN A 136 6.06 -17.66 -24.90
CA ASN A 136 5.16 -16.50 -24.91
C ASN A 136 4.02 -16.55 -23.89
N LEU A 137 4.38 -16.65 -22.61
CA LEU A 137 3.43 -16.58 -21.50
C LEU A 137 2.69 -15.25 -21.48
N VAL A 138 1.38 -15.33 -21.26
CA VAL A 138 0.49 -14.18 -21.02
C VAL A 138 -0.07 -14.27 -19.62
N VAL A 139 0.20 -13.23 -18.83
CA VAL A 139 -0.37 -13.08 -17.48
C VAL A 139 -1.54 -12.12 -17.58
N VAL A 140 -2.75 -12.62 -17.36
CA VAL A 140 -3.96 -11.79 -17.32
C VAL A 140 -4.14 -11.28 -15.90
N LEU A 141 -4.29 -9.96 -15.78
CA LEU A 141 -4.43 -9.29 -14.51
C LEU A 141 -5.87 -8.81 -14.32
N LYS A 142 -6.36 -8.91 -13.08
CA LYS A 142 -7.61 -8.27 -12.63
C LYS A 142 -7.34 -7.23 -11.56
N GLN A 143 -8.28 -6.31 -11.39
CA GLN A 143 -8.18 -5.29 -10.34
C GLN A 143 -8.22 -5.90 -8.94
N THR A 144 -7.41 -5.33 -8.05
CA THR A 144 -7.43 -5.67 -6.63
C THR A 144 -8.50 -4.87 -5.86
N PRO A 145 -8.98 -5.36 -4.71
CA PRO A 145 -9.79 -4.55 -3.82
C PRO A 145 -8.99 -3.36 -3.28
N LYS A 146 -9.64 -2.21 -3.19
CA LYS A 146 -9.01 -1.00 -2.63
C LYS A 146 -9.03 -1.05 -1.10
N VAL A 147 -7.90 -1.37 -0.49
CA VAL A 147 -7.79 -1.53 0.97
C VAL A 147 -8.07 -0.22 1.71
N ILE A 148 -7.63 0.92 1.18
CA ILE A 148 -7.83 2.21 1.84
C ILE A 148 -9.33 2.58 1.99
N SER A 149 -10.19 2.17 1.06
CA SER A 149 -11.62 2.54 1.09
C SER A 149 -12.40 1.90 2.23
N ILE A 150 -11.98 0.70 2.68
CA ILE A 150 -12.71 -0.02 3.74
C ILE A 150 -12.40 0.50 5.16
N ILE A 151 -11.33 1.29 5.33
CA ILE A 151 -10.85 1.68 6.66
C ILE A 151 -11.89 2.54 7.38
N LYS A 152 -12.37 3.58 6.72
CA LYS A 152 -13.39 4.48 7.30
C LYS A 152 -14.78 3.84 7.36
N ASP A 153 -15.08 2.89 6.47
CA ASP A 153 -16.35 2.14 6.53
C ASP A 153 -16.43 1.28 7.79
N ILE A 154 -15.30 0.66 8.19
CA ILE A 154 -15.25 -0.22 9.38
C ILE A 154 -15.02 0.59 10.65
N SER A 155 -14.14 1.58 10.62
CA SER A 155 -13.77 2.40 11.78
C SER A 155 -13.77 3.90 11.42
N PRO A 156 -14.93 4.54 11.39
CA PRO A 156 -15.08 5.95 10.97
C PRO A 156 -14.27 6.94 11.82
N LYS A 157 -14.02 6.60 13.10
CA LYS A 157 -13.31 7.45 14.06
C LYS A 157 -11.78 7.35 13.95
N THR A 158 -11.25 6.31 13.30
CA THR A 158 -9.80 6.14 13.11
C THR A 158 -9.24 7.30 12.29
N PHE A 159 -8.22 8.00 12.79
CA PHE A 159 -7.51 9.03 12.03
C PHE A 159 -6.70 8.37 10.91
N LEU A 160 -7.12 8.59 9.66
CA LEU A 160 -6.56 7.93 8.48
C LEU A 160 -5.56 8.84 7.75
N VAL A 161 -4.32 8.36 7.61
CA VAL A 161 -3.28 8.96 6.77
C VAL A 161 -3.10 8.13 5.50
N GLY A 162 -3.49 8.68 4.36
CA GLY A 162 -3.25 8.08 3.04
C GLY A 162 -1.91 8.54 2.45
N PHE A 163 -1.36 7.76 1.51
CA PHE A 163 -0.15 8.12 0.77
C PHE A 163 -0.42 8.10 -0.73
N LYS A 164 0.09 9.10 -1.44
CA LYS A 164 0.00 9.17 -2.90
C LYS A 164 1.38 9.43 -3.49
N LEU A 165 1.85 8.47 -4.28
CA LEU A 165 3.07 8.58 -5.07
C LEU A 165 2.71 8.82 -6.53
N LEU A 166 3.32 9.82 -7.15
CA LEU A 166 3.29 10.04 -8.60
C LEU A 166 4.73 10.02 -9.15
N ASP A 167 4.92 10.08 -10.45
CA ASP A 167 6.24 10.10 -11.08
C ASP A 167 6.33 11.24 -12.10
N GLY A 168 7.26 12.19 -11.88
CA GLY A 168 7.56 13.26 -12.83
C GLY A 168 6.44 14.28 -13.03
N VAL A 169 5.73 14.67 -11.97
CA VAL A 169 4.64 15.64 -12.05
C VAL A 169 4.98 16.96 -11.35
N CYS A 170 4.29 18.06 -11.72
CA CYS A 170 4.40 19.33 -11.01
C CYS A 170 3.72 19.30 -9.64
N ASP A 171 4.11 20.22 -8.76
CA ASP A 171 3.60 20.32 -7.38
C ASP A 171 2.06 20.48 -7.35
N GLU A 172 1.50 21.28 -8.26
CA GLU A 172 0.04 21.53 -8.36
C GLU A 172 -0.73 20.24 -8.67
N LYS A 173 -0.23 19.43 -9.62
CA LYS A 173 -0.82 18.13 -9.97
C LYS A 173 -0.74 17.15 -8.82
N LEU A 174 0.39 17.13 -8.11
CA LEU A 174 0.61 16.26 -6.96
C LEU A 174 -0.37 16.61 -5.82
N ILE A 175 -0.53 17.89 -5.50
CA ILE A 175 -1.49 18.39 -4.51
C ILE A 175 -2.93 18.06 -4.92
N TYR A 176 -3.29 18.31 -6.17
CA TYR A 176 -4.64 18.02 -6.69
C TYR A 176 -5.00 16.55 -6.55
N VAL A 177 -4.11 15.64 -6.99
CA VAL A 177 -4.36 14.20 -6.88
C VAL A 177 -4.38 13.71 -5.42
N GLY A 178 -3.56 14.34 -4.56
CA GLY A 178 -3.59 14.08 -3.11
C GLY A 178 -4.92 14.46 -2.48
N LYS A 179 -5.49 15.63 -2.83
CA LYS A 179 -6.82 16.06 -2.37
C LYS A 179 -7.92 15.11 -2.84
N ASN A 180 -7.90 14.69 -4.11
CA ASN A 180 -8.88 13.72 -4.63
C ASN A 180 -8.82 12.38 -3.89
N LEU A 181 -7.61 11.90 -3.53
CA LEU A 181 -7.45 10.70 -2.71
C LEU A 181 -8.08 10.90 -1.32
N MET A 182 -7.85 12.06 -0.72
CA MET A 182 -8.36 12.40 0.61
C MET A 182 -9.89 12.41 0.62
N GLU A 183 -10.52 13.10 -0.31
CA GLU A 183 -11.97 13.19 -0.43
C GLU A 183 -12.60 11.81 -0.69
N LYS A 184 -12.07 11.08 -1.68
CA LYS A 184 -12.59 9.77 -2.07
C LYS A 184 -12.59 8.74 -0.94
N ASN A 185 -11.58 8.76 -0.07
CA ASN A 185 -11.40 7.76 0.98
C ASN A 185 -11.58 8.34 2.40
N GLN A 186 -12.09 9.55 2.51
CA GLN A 186 -12.31 10.25 3.78
C GLN A 186 -11.05 10.27 4.67
N CYS A 187 -9.87 10.44 4.06
CA CYS A 187 -8.63 10.53 4.82
C CYS A 187 -8.60 11.83 5.62
N ASP A 188 -8.11 11.78 6.84
CA ASP A 188 -7.87 12.97 7.66
C ASP A 188 -6.62 13.72 7.21
N MET A 189 -5.65 12.97 6.65
CA MET A 189 -4.46 13.51 6.00
C MET A 189 -4.03 12.67 4.79
N VAL A 190 -3.34 13.30 3.84
CA VAL A 190 -2.65 12.62 2.75
C VAL A 190 -1.22 13.15 2.64
N VAL A 191 -0.28 12.22 2.53
CA VAL A 191 1.12 12.53 2.19
C VAL A 191 1.30 12.26 0.70
N ALA A 192 1.51 13.32 -0.08
CA ALA A 192 1.71 13.26 -1.52
C ALA A 192 3.19 13.50 -1.87
N ASN A 193 3.81 12.56 -2.59
CA ASN A 193 5.23 12.64 -2.96
C ASN A 193 5.47 12.20 -4.41
N ASP A 194 6.60 12.62 -4.96
CA ASP A 194 6.99 12.34 -6.34
C ASP A 194 8.21 11.42 -6.38
N LEU A 195 8.13 10.35 -7.18
CA LEU A 195 9.18 9.33 -7.32
C LEU A 195 10.45 9.91 -7.94
N SER A 196 10.34 10.88 -8.84
CA SER A 196 11.51 11.55 -9.45
C SER A 196 12.38 12.23 -8.40
N ASN A 197 11.76 12.88 -7.41
CA ASN A 197 12.47 13.47 -6.28
C ASN A 197 13.14 12.41 -5.40
N ILE A 198 12.50 11.26 -5.19
CA ILE A 198 13.06 10.15 -4.39
C ILE A 198 14.29 9.57 -5.08
N ARG A 199 14.27 9.39 -6.40
CA ARG A 199 15.42 8.93 -7.21
C ARG A 199 16.62 9.88 -7.11
N LEU A 200 16.39 11.17 -6.94
CA LEU A 200 17.42 12.18 -6.73
C LEU A 200 17.90 12.28 -5.26
N GLY A 201 17.49 11.34 -4.40
CA GLY A 201 17.85 11.35 -2.98
C GLY A 201 17.09 12.37 -2.14
N LYS A 202 16.14 13.13 -2.74
CA LYS A 202 15.31 14.12 -2.07
C LYS A 202 13.94 13.50 -1.81
N HIS A 203 13.54 13.37 -0.56
CA HIS A 203 12.23 12.81 -0.22
C HIS A 203 11.24 13.93 0.12
N LYS A 204 11.03 14.85 -0.85
CA LYS A 204 10.03 15.90 -0.71
C LYS A 204 8.63 15.31 -0.70
N ALA A 205 7.77 15.88 0.14
CA ALA A 205 6.36 15.53 0.19
C ALA A 205 5.51 16.75 0.57
N PHE A 206 4.25 16.71 0.20
CA PHE A 206 3.21 17.60 0.71
C PHE A 206 2.33 16.81 1.68
N LEU A 207 2.14 17.34 2.87
CA LEU A 207 1.17 16.85 3.83
C LEU A 207 -0.09 17.72 3.68
N LEU A 208 -1.17 17.11 3.27
CA LEU A 208 -2.46 17.74 3.04
C LEU A 208 -3.40 17.30 4.15
N ASP A 209 -4.15 18.21 4.75
CA ASP A 209 -5.17 17.86 5.73
C ASP A 209 -6.58 18.34 5.27
N LYS A 210 -7.60 17.88 5.96
CA LYS A 210 -9.00 18.22 5.66
C LYS A 210 -9.33 19.70 5.82
N ASP A 211 -8.52 20.47 6.55
CA ASP A 211 -8.69 21.92 6.76
C ASP A 211 -7.99 22.72 5.65
N ASN A 212 -7.63 22.08 4.54
CA ASN A 212 -6.90 22.63 3.41
C ASN A 212 -5.49 23.18 3.73
N MET A 213 -4.93 22.82 4.87
CA MET A 213 -3.53 23.12 5.18
C MET A 213 -2.60 22.28 4.33
N ILE A 214 -1.54 22.89 3.83
CA ILE A 214 -0.51 22.23 3.02
C ILE A 214 0.84 22.51 3.67
N GLU A 215 1.45 21.45 4.22
CA GLU A 215 2.81 21.53 4.76
C GLU A 215 3.79 20.82 3.83
N LYS A 216 4.96 21.42 3.59
CA LYS A 216 6.05 20.77 2.85
C LYS A 216 6.95 20.02 3.81
N ALA A 217 7.35 18.80 3.43
CA ALA A 217 8.39 18.04 4.10
C ALA A 217 9.57 17.80 3.14
N SER A 218 10.78 17.78 3.69
CA SER A 218 12.03 17.68 2.91
C SER A 218 12.63 16.27 2.89
N CYS A 219 12.33 15.46 3.89
CA CYS A 219 12.85 14.09 4.06
C CYS A 219 11.87 13.20 4.82
N LYS A 220 12.17 11.90 4.94
CA LYS A 220 11.32 10.92 5.63
C LYS A 220 11.13 11.25 7.10
N GLU A 221 12.19 11.71 7.75
CA GLU A 221 12.22 12.10 9.15
C GLU A 221 11.34 13.33 9.40
N ASP A 222 11.33 14.29 8.46
CA ASP A 222 10.48 15.47 8.53
C ASP A 222 8.99 15.10 8.34
N ILE A 223 8.68 14.20 7.39
CA ILE A 223 7.33 13.62 7.24
C ILE A 223 6.87 13.01 8.56
N ALA A 224 7.70 12.12 9.15
CA ALA A 224 7.36 11.42 10.38
C ALA A 224 7.12 12.37 11.56
N LYS A 225 7.99 13.38 11.74
CA LYS A 225 7.85 14.40 12.81
C LYS A 225 6.55 15.20 12.66
N LYS A 226 6.19 15.60 11.42
CA LYS A 226 4.95 16.34 11.15
C LYS A 226 3.71 15.48 11.43
N LEU A 227 3.71 14.20 11.03
CA LEU A 227 2.64 13.27 11.36
C LEU A 227 2.48 13.07 12.87
N VAL A 228 3.60 12.81 13.58
CA VAL A 228 3.57 12.61 15.05
C VAL A 228 3.06 13.84 15.79
N ARG A 229 3.39 15.06 15.33
CA ARG A 229 2.82 16.29 15.89
C ARG A 229 1.29 16.28 15.80
N ARG A 230 0.70 15.83 14.69
CA ARG A 230 -0.76 15.69 14.54
C ARG A 230 -1.33 14.61 15.46
N PHE A 231 -0.65 13.48 15.61
CA PHE A 231 -1.08 12.39 16.49
C PHE A 231 -1.05 12.74 17.98
N LYS A 232 -0.21 13.71 18.40
CA LYS A 232 -0.18 14.19 19.78
C LYS A 232 -1.37 15.09 20.11
N ASN A 233 -1.86 15.85 19.11
CA ASN A 233 -2.91 16.86 19.29
C ASN A 233 -4.32 16.35 19.00
N GLY A 234 -4.47 15.15 18.43
CA GLY A 234 -5.72 14.42 18.23
C GLY A 234 -5.77 13.23 19.17
#